data_757e370ea3d8a47c3bf271d3da7209b2
#
_entry.id   757e370ea3d8a47c3bf271d3da7209b2
#
_cell.length_a   1.000
_cell.length_b   1.000
_cell.length_c   1.000
_cell.angle_alpha   90.00
_cell.angle_beta   90.00
_cell.angle_gamma   90.00
#
_symmetry.space_group_name_H-M   'P 1'
#
loop_
_entity.id
_entity.type
_entity.pdbx_description
1 polymer ?
#
loop_
_entity_poly.entity_id
_entity_poly.type
_entity_poly.pdbx_seq_one_letter_code
_entity_poly.pdbx_strand_id
1 'polypeptide(L)'
;VKFGLFYELQLPRPWDGGAEQRLIQEGLEQVELADALGYDCVWMVEHHFMEEYSHCSAPEVFLGAASQRTKSIRLGHGVIQLTTNHPARVAERVAFLDLVSNGRVEFGMGEGATTTELHPFDRRFRDKRAIWEDAVRATLPMFWNEDWSYEGEFFNFPARNVLPKPVQKPHPPLWVACSQLETMRSAGGWGLGALGFQFVSAEAAHKWVAAYYNEFTNNLSKLCDYQTNPNIAMVTPLMCAPSDEEAIAKADGWTFFQFALRYYGTHPLIPPGSVNLWNEYEAWRASSDGQKPATTGLIGSPETCAARMRRFASSDIDQVILLLQAGRNRHEDIMASLELFAREVMPEFKADEARHQEWKRKVLAGEIVLQEESEAV
;
A
#
# COMPACT_ATOMS: atom_id res chain seq x y z
N VAL A 1 -5.17 -6.25 -15.42
CA VAL A 1 -4.39 -5.78 -14.26
C VAL A 1 -4.81 -4.37 -13.88
N LYS A 2 -5.05 -4.12 -12.59
CA LYS A 2 -5.36 -2.78 -12.05
C LYS A 2 -4.09 -2.01 -11.70
N PHE A 3 -4.19 -0.68 -11.72
CA PHE A 3 -3.09 0.23 -11.38
C PHE A 3 -3.46 1.11 -10.21
N GLY A 4 -2.73 0.99 -9.09
CA GLY A 4 -2.85 1.87 -7.93
C GLY A 4 -1.70 2.85 -7.84
N LEU A 5 -1.87 3.92 -7.05
CA LEU A 5 -0.80 4.82 -6.62
C LEU A 5 -0.52 4.60 -5.14
N PHE A 6 0.72 4.81 -4.73
CA PHE A 6 1.15 4.65 -3.34
C PHE A 6 1.80 5.92 -2.81
N TYR A 7 1.36 6.39 -1.65
CA TYR A 7 1.86 7.60 -1.02
C TYR A 7 2.30 7.36 0.41
N GLU A 8 3.58 7.63 0.65
CA GLU A 8 4.17 7.77 1.98
C GLU A 8 4.11 9.21 2.49
N LEU A 9 3.95 10.18 1.61
CA LEU A 9 4.20 11.59 1.86
C LEU A 9 5.61 11.80 2.44
N GLN A 10 6.60 11.25 1.73
CA GLN A 10 8.00 11.34 2.12
C GLN A 10 8.53 12.76 1.93
N LEU A 11 9.20 13.31 2.93
CA LEU A 11 9.69 14.68 2.92
C LEU A 11 11.12 14.76 3.47
N PRO A 12 12.15 14.69 2.62
CA PRO A 12 13.54 14.87 3.06
C PRO A 12 13.83 16.29 3.57
N ARG A 13 14.71 16.41 4.56
CA ARG A 13 15.23 17.71 5.01
C ARG A 13 16.09 18.38 3.93
N PRO A 14 16.28 19.74 3.95
CA PRO A 14 15.71 20.69 4.93
C PRO A 14 14.24 21.01 4.64
N TRP A 15 13.47 21.29 5.69
CA TRP A 15 12.09 21.73 5.56
C TRP A 15 12.01 23.25 5.64
N ASP A 16 11.37 23.88 4.68
CA ASP A 16 10.96 25.29 4.78
C ASP A 16 9.56 25.42 5.38
N GLY A 17 9.14 26.64 5.69
CA GLY A 17 7.86 26.90 6.36
C GLY A 17 6.59 26.52 5.58
N GLY A 18 6.71 25.98 4.36
CA GLY A 18 5.57 25.57 3.52
C GLY A 18 5.72 24.16 2.95
N ALA A 19 6.80 23.45 3.28
CA ALA A 19 7.14 22.18 2.65
C ALA A 19 6.06 21.10 2.83
N GLU A 20 5.54 20.93 4.05
CA GLU A 20 4.49 19.95 4.33
C GLU A 20 3.17 20.30 3.61
N GLN A 21 2.80 21.58 3.61
CA GLN A 21 1.59 22.03 2.91
C GLN A 21 1.71 21.77 1.41
N ARG A 22 2.85 22.11 0.78
CA ARG A 22 3.08 21.81 -0.65
C ARG A 22 2.99 20.32 -0.93
N LEU A 23 3.69 19.49 -0.18
CA LEU A 23 3.68 18.04 -0.32
C LEU A 23 2.26 17.47 -0.34
N ILE A 24 1.40 17.90 0.61
CA ILE A 24 0.02 17.43 0.72
C ILE A 24 -0.82 17.94 -0.47
N GLN A 25 -0.69 19.22 -0.85
CA GLN A 25 -1.47 19.79 -1.97
C GLN A 25 -1.05 19.16 -3.31
N GLU A 26 0.25 19.02 -3.57
CA GLU A 26 0.79 18.33 -4.75
C GLU A 26 0.33 16.88 -4.82
N GLY A 27 0.30 16.16 -3.68
CA GLY A 27 -0.24 14.81 -3.61
C GLY A 27 -1.73 14.74 -3.99
N LEU A 28 -2.54 15.71 -3.55
CA LEU A 28 -3.95 15.79 -3.93
C LEU A 28 -4.13 16.08 -5.42
N GLU A 29 -3.31 16.95 -6.01
CA GLU A 29 -3.32 17.24 -7.46
C GLU A 29 -2.92 16.01 -8.27
N GLN A 30 -1.92 15.25 -7.84
CA GLN A 30 -1.51 13.99 -8.46
C GLN A 30 -2.64 12.95 -8.44
N VAL A 31 -3.38 12.83 -7.33
CA VAL A 31 -4.52 11.91 -7.22
C VAL A 31 -5.68 12.34 -8.10
N GLU A 32 -5.95 13.64 -8.20
CA GLU A 32 -6.98 14.19 -9.10
C GLU A 32 -6.64 13.90 -10.58
N LEU A 33 -5.38 14.11 -10.98
CA LEU A 33 -4.91 13.72 -12.31
C LEU A 33 -5.05 12.22 -12.54
N ALA A 34 -4.67 11.39 -11.58
CA ALA A 34 -4.76 9.95 -11.69
C ALA A 34 -6.21 9.45 -11.89
N ASP A 35 -7.18 10.04 -11.19
CA ASP A 35 -8.61 9.77 -11.41
C ASP A 35 -9.02 10.09 -12.85
N ALA A 36 -8.63 11.26 -13.34
CA ALA A 36 -8.92 11.69 -14.72
C ALA A 36 -8.27 10.79 -15.77
N LEU A 37 -7.10 10.23 -15.50
CA LEU A 37 -6.37 9.31 -16.38
C LEU A 37 -6.84 7.85 -16.26
N GLY A 38 -7.72 7.54 -15.29
CA GLY A 38 -8.30 6.22 -15.12
C GLY A 38 -7.43 5.24 -14.34
N TYR A 39 -6.59 5.68 -13.42
CA TYR A 39 -5.99 4.82 -12.39
C TYR A 39 -7.09 4.27 -11.47
N ASP A 40 -6.86 3.07 -10.91
CA ASP A 40 -7.93 2.33 -10.24
C ASP A 40 -8.02 2.62 -8.74
N CYS A 41 -6.90 2.90 -8.06
CA CYS A 41 -6.87 3.12 -6.60
C CYS A 41 -5.72 4.07 -6.20
N VAL A 42 -5.90 4.81 -5.12
CA VAL A 42 -4.82 5.45 -4.38
C VAL A 42 -4.71 4.81 -3.00
N TRP A 43 -3.49 4.50 -2.58
CA TRP A 43 -3.17 3.89 -1.29
C TRP A 43 -2.35 4.84 -0.44
N MET A 44 -2.88 5.19 0.73
CA MET A 44 -2.22 6.05 1.69
C MET A 44 -1.79 5.25 2.92
N VAL A 45 -0.56 5.43 3.34
CA VAL A 45 -0.03 4.81 4.56
C VAL A 45 -0.51 5.50 5.84
N GLU A 46 -0.34 4.84 6.97
CA GLU A 46 -0.31 5.50 8.28
C GLU A 46 1.06 5.23 8.92
N HIS A 47 1.85 6.30 9.10
CA HIS A 47 3.14 6.24 9.77
C HIS A 47 3.28 7.37 10.80
N HIS A 48 4.03 7.10 11.87
CA HIS A 48 4.21 8.01 12.97
C HIS A 48 5.69 8.17 13.33
N PHE A 49 6.12 9.41 13.60
CA PHE A 49 7.45 9.72 14.14
C PHE A 49 8.66 9.36 13.26
N MET A 50 8.46 9.00 12.02
CA MET A 50 9.53 8.72 11.06
C MET A 50 9.79 9.95 10.19
N GLU A 51 10.51 10.93 10.74
CA GLU A 51 10.60 12.32 10.30
C GLU A 51 10.81 12.54 8.80
N GLU A 52 11.77 11.87 8.16
CA GLU A 52 12.03 12.06 6.73
C GLU A 52 11.49 10.90 5.86
N TYR A 53 10.81 9.93 6.49
CA TYR A 53 10.24 8.80 5.77
C TYR A 53 8.77 9.02 5.42
N SER A 54 7.96 9.51 6.37
CA SER A 54 6.54 9.71 6.12
C SER A 54 5.95 10.83 6.98
N HIS A 55 5.21 11.73 6.35
CA HIS A 55 4.38 12.74 7.01
C HIS A 55 2.88 12.37 6.99
N CYS A 56 2.54 11.12 6.64
CA CYS A 56 1.16 10.64 6.59
C CYS A 56 0.74 9.97 7.91
N SER A 57 0.32 10.77 8.87
CA SER A 57 -0.15 10.31 10.19
C SER A 57 -1.67 10.15 10.29
N ALA A 58 -2.43 10.64 9.31
CA ALA A 58 -3.89 10.62 9.28
C ALA A 58 -4.39 10.40 7.84
N PRO A 59 -4.23 9.19 7.28
CA PRO A 59 -4.58 8.90 5.88
C PRO A 59 -6.03 9.21 5.55
N GLU A 60 -6.96 9.03 6.50
CA GLU A 60 -8.37 9.30 6.31
C GLU A 60 -8.68 10.79 6.05
N VAL A 61 -7.84 11.71 6.53
CA VAL A 61 -8.00 13.16 6.26
C VAL A 61 -7.62 13.47 4.82
N PHE A 62 -6.50 12.93 4.34
CA PHE A 62 -6.08 13.07 2.95
C PHE A 62 -7.09 12.40 2.01
N LEU A 63 -7.47 11.15 2.28
CA LEU A 63 -8.44 10.40 1.48
C LEU A 63 -9.82 11.07 1.47
N GLY A 64 -10.24 11.68 2.59
CA GLY A 64 -11.45 12.48 2.66
C GLY A 64 -11.41 13.69 1.72
N ALA A 65 -10.29 14.43 1.69
CA ALA A 65 -10.09 15.55 0.76
C ALA A 65 -10.05 15.05 -0.70
N ALA A 66 -9.31 13.98 -0.99
CA ALA A 66 -9.23 13.35 -2.31
C ALA A 66 -10.60 12.88 -2.80
N SER A 67 -11.46 12.36 -1.91
CA SER A 67 -12.79 11.86 -2.25
C SER A 67 -13.69 12.93 -2.89
N GLN A 68 -13.49 14.20 -2.53
CA GLN A 68 -14.28 15.34 -3.04
C GLN A 68 -13.68 15.95 -4.32
N ARG A 69 -12.43 15.62 -4.65
CA ARG A 69 -11.75 16.06 -5.89
C ARG A 69 -11.82 15.02 -7.00
N THR A 70 -12.20 13.77 -6.67
CA THR A 70 -12.18 12.61 -7.57
C THR A 70 -13.57 11.99 -7.70
N LYS A 71 -13.78 11.17 -8.75
CA LYS A 71 -15.09 10.55 -9.03
C LYS A 71 -15.05 9.02 -9.02
N SER A 72 -13.98 8.42 -9.50
CA SER A 72 -13.90 7.00 -9.84
C SER A 72 -12.83 6.25 -9.07
N ILE A 73 -11.67 6.86 -8.86
CA ILE A 73 -10.52 6.23 -8.19
C ILE A 73 -10.91 5.76 -6.78
N ARG A 74 -10.57 4.53 -6.45
CA ARG A 74 -10.81 3.97 -5.11
C ARG A 74 -9.80 4.51 -4.11
N LEU A 75 -10.18 4.55 -2.85
CA LEU A 75 -9.48 5.23 -1.77
C LEU A 75 -9.03 4.18 -0.74
N GLY A 76 -7.77 3.77 -0.84
CA GLY A 76 -7.21 2.70 -0.05
C GLY A 76 -6.40 3.17 1.16
N HIS A 77 -6.64 2.55 2.30
CA HIS A 77 -5.69 2.60 3.40
C HIS A 77 -4.60 1.56 3.14
N GLY A 78 -3.40 1.99 3.02
CA GLY A 78 -2.27 1.12 2.72
C GLY A 78 -1.12 1.19 3.75
N VAL A 79 -1.43 1.07 5.05
CA VAL A 79 -2.59 0.56 5.79
C VAL A 79 -2.95 1.46 6.99
N ILE A 80 -4.07 1.21 7.69
CA ILE A 80 -4.30 1.71 9.05
C ILE A 80 -3.57 0.78 10.04
N GLN A 81 -2.81 1.35 10.97
CA GLN A 81 -2.15 0.59 12.04
C GLN A 81 -3.16 0.26 13.16
N LEU A 82 -3.75 -0.94 13.13
CA LEU A 82 -4.74 -1.33 14.15
C LEU A 82 -4.16 -1.45 15.55
N THR A 83 -2.85 -1.64 15.67
CA THR A 83 -2.14 -1.76 16.95
C THR A 83 -2.12 -0.47 17.75
N THR A 84 -2.09 0.68 17.08
CA THR A 84 -2.00 2.02 17.70
C THR A 84 -3.35 2.73 17.79
N ASN A 85 -4.38 2.16 17.15
CA ASN A 85 -5.71 2.76 17.08
C ASN A 85 -6.74 2.00 17.95
N HIS A 86 -7.73 2.71 18.45
CA HIS A 86 -8.87 2.09 19.11
C HIS A 86 -9.85 1.52 18.09
N PRO A 87 -10.29 0.24 18.20
CA PRO A 87 -11.16 -0.44 17.24
C PRO A 87 -12.39 0.35 16.79
N ALA A 88 -13.14 0.92 17.75
CA ALA A 88 -14.34 1.71 17.42
C ALA A 88 -14.01 2.97 16.60
N ARG A 89 -12.89 3.66 16.93
CA ARG A 89 -12.48 4.85 16.18
C ARG A 89 -12.09 4.51 14.73
N VAL A 90 -11.48 3.34 14.53
CA VAL A 90 -11.18 2.84 13.17
C VAL A 90 -12.48 2.57 12.41
N ALA A 91 -13.41 1.82 13.00
CA ALA A 91 -14.69 1.49 12.35
C ALA A 91 -15.48 2.76 11.97
N GLU A 92 -15.58 3.75 12.88
CA GLU A 92 -16.23 5.03 12.62
C GLU A 92 -15.60 5.78 11.44
N ARG A 93 -14.26 5.95 11.44
CA ARG A 93 -13.53 6.72 10.40
C ARG A 93 -13.61 6.05 9.03
N VAL A 94 -13.43 4.72 8.98
CA VAL A 94 -13.52 3.95 7.72
C VAL A 94 -14.93 4.02 7.15
N ALA A 95 -15.96 3.83 7.98
CA ALA A 95 -17.36 3.93 7.54
C ALA A 95 -17.71 5.37 7.10
N PHE A 96 -17.22 6.39 7.82
CA PHE A 96 -17.45 7.78 7.45
C PHE A 96 -16.81 8.12 6.10
N LEU A 97 -15.55 7.68 5.89
CA LEU A 97 -14.87 7.86 4.60
C LEU A 97 -15.62 7.13 3.47
N ASP A 98 -16.14 5.94 3.73
CA ASP A 98 -16.91 5.17 2.75
C ASP A 98 -18.19 5.92 2.32
N LEU A 99 -18.90 6.54 3.28
CA LEU A 99 -20.07 7.37 3.00
C LEU A 99 -19.74 8.62 2.18
N VAL A 100 -18.71 9.40 2.56
CA VAL A 100 -18.37 10.64 1.85
C VAL A 100 -17.76 10.37 0.48
N SER A 101 -17.19 9.20 0.26
CA SER A 101 -16.64 8.76 -1.03
C SER A 101 -17.63 8.01 -1.91
N ASN A 102 -18.87 7.82 -1.48
CA ASN A 102 -19.89 7.02 -2.18
C ASN A 102 -19.44 5.57 -2.45
N GLY A 103 -18.89 4.88 -1.43
CA GLY A 103 -18.56 3.47 -1.49
C GLY A 103 -17.27 3.15 -2.24
N ARG A 104 -16.26 4.04 -2.19
CA ARG A 104 -14.99 3.84 -2.88
C ARG A 104 -13.84 3.40 -1.96
N VAL A 105 -14.09 3.12 -0.69
CA VAL A 105 -13.04 2.74 0.25
C VAL A 105 -12.53 1.32 0.00
N GLU A 106 -11.21 1.14 0.12
CA GLU A 106 -10.48 -0.11 0.31
C GLU A 106 -9.85 -0.09 1.71
N PHE A 107 -10.21 -1.03 2.57
CA PHE A 107 -9.76 -0.99 3.96
C PHE A 107 -8.56 -1.91 4.20
N GLY A 108 -7.36 -1.35 4.15
CA GLY A 108 -6.13 -2.05 4.48
C GLY A 108 -5.75 -1.90 5.96
N MET A 109 -5.31 -3.00 6.56
CA MET A 109 -5.00 -3.14 7.97
C MET A 109 -3.55 -3.59 8.16
N GLY A 110 -2.86 -3.04 9.17
CA GLY A 110 -1.47 -3.39 9.47
C GLY A 110 -1.14 -3.40 10.96
N GLU A 111 0.03 -3.98 11.25
CA GLU A 111 0.56 -4.17 12.62
C GLU A 111 1.45 -3.01 13.11
N GLY A 112 1.83 -2.09 12.21
CA GLY A 112 2.95 -1.17 12.43
C GLY A 112 4.31 -1.80 12.09
N ALA A 113 5.23 -0.98 11.61
CA ALA A 113 6.49 -1.46 11.03
C ALA A 113 7.66 -1.42 12.03
N THR A 114 7.72 -0.43 12.92
CA THR A 114 8.92 -0.12 13.72
C THR A 114 8.61 0.09 15.20
N THR A 115 9.64 -0.09 16.04
CA THR A 115 9.55 0.26 17.47
C THR A 115 9.37 1.77 17.65
N THR A 116 9.94 2.60 16.77
CA THR A 116 9.79 4.06 16.78
C THR A 116 8.32 4.47 16.72
N GLU A 117 7.52 3.77 15.93
CA GLU A 117 6.08 4.05 15.81
C GLU A 117 5.26 3.51 16.98
N LEU A 118 5.55 2.28 17.41
CA LEU A 118 4.71 1.57 18.39
C LEU A 118 4.93 2.03 19.84
N HIS A 119 6.20 2.30 20.20
CA HIS A 119 6.56 2.63 21.58
C HIS A 119 5.83 3.85 22.16
N PRO A 120 5.66 5.00 21.43
CA PRO A 120 4.92 6.15 21.97
C PRO A 120 3.44 5.88 22.25
N PHE A 121 2.88 4.82 21.69
CA PHE A 121 1.50 4.37 21.95
C PHE A 121 1.43 3.23 22.97
N ASP A 122 2.49 3.02 23.77
CA ASP A 122 2.60 1.94 24.77
C ASP A 122 2.43 0.53 24.17
N ARG A 123 2.87 0.34 22.90
CA ARG A 123 2.82 -0.94 22.21
C ARG A 123 4.21 -1.55 22.09
N ARG A 124 4.36 -2.82 22.52
CA ARG A 124 5.63 -3.55 22.37
C ARG A 124 5.66 -4.21 21.01
N PHE A 125 6.77 -4.08 20.30
CA PHE A 125 6.96 -4.64 18.95
C PHE A 125 6.70 -6.15 18.90
N ARG A 126 7.11 -6.92 19.93
CA ARG A 126 6.90 -8.36 19.99
C ARG A 126 5.43 -8.79 20.06
N ASP A 127 4.55 -7.93 20.54
CA ASP A 127 3.12 -8.24 20.76
C ASP A 127 2.26 -7.76 19.57
N LYS A 128 2.84 -7.09 18.60
CA LYS A 128 2.11 -6.40 17.53
C LYS A 128 1.16 -7.29 16.74
N ARG A 129 1.56 -8.54 16.45
CA ARG A 129 0.71 -9.52 15.77
C ARG A 129 -0.53 -9.87 16.59
N ALA A 130 -0.35 -10.22 17.87
CA ALA A 130 -1.45 -10.56 18.75
C ALA A 130 -2.42 -9.38 18.94
N ILE A 131 -1.88 -8.17 19.13
CA ILE A 131 -2.68 -6.94 19.23
C ILE A 131 -3.48 -6.70 17.94
N TRP A 132 -2.85 -6.87 16.77
CA TRP A 132 -3.50 -6.70 15.47
C TRP A 132 -4.65 -7.69 15.26
N GLU A 133 -4.43 -8.98 15.54
CA GLU A 133 -5.48 -10.00 15.42
C GLU A 133 -6.67 -9.73 16.35
N ASP A 134 -6.39 -9.32 17.58
CA ASP A 134 -7.42 -8.94 18.55
C ASP A 134 -8.20 -7.70 18.06
N ALA A 135 -7.49 -6.68 17.54
CA ALA A 135 -8.10 -5.50 16.94
C ALA A 135 -8.97 -5.81 15.72
N VAL A 136 -8.55 -6.75 14.85
CA VAL A 136 -9.36 -7.19 13.70
C VAL A 136 -10.68 -7.80 14.17
N ARG A 137 -10.62 -8.73 15.14
CA ARG A 137 -11.82 -9.37 15.71
C ARG A 137 -12.74 -8.36 16.41
N ALA A 138 -12.18 -7.35 17.05
CA ALA A 138 -12.95 -6.28 17.70
C ALA A 138 -13.59 -5.32 16.69
N THR A 139 -12.85 -4.93 15.63
CA THR A 139 -13.24 -3.85 14.71
C THR A 139 -14.26 -4.29 13.66
N LEU A 140 -13.99 -5.40 12.96
CA LEU A 140 -14.74 -5.72 11.74
C LEU A 140 -16.23 -5.94 11.99
N PRO A 141 -16.66 -6.67 13.05
CA PRO A 141 -18.08 -6.85 13.29
C PRO A 141 -18.86 -5.55 13.57
N MET A 142 -18.17 -4.45 13.93
CA MET A 142 -18.79 -3.15 14.12
C MET A 142 -19.41 -2.57 12.84
N PHE A 143 -18.97 -3.01 11.66
CA PHE A 143 -19.51 -2.53 10.38
C PHE A 143 -20.95 -3.01 10.10
N TRP A 144 -21.34 -4.16 10.62
CA TRP A 144 -22.66 -4.75 10.31
C TRP A 144 -23.55 -5.03 11.52
N ASN A 145 -22.98 -5.19 12.74
CA ASN A 145 -23.78 -5.41 13.95
C ASN A 145 -24.27 -4.09 14.54
N GLU A 146 -25.53 -4.07 14.98
CA GLU A 146 -26.13 -2.95 15.72
C GLU A 146 -25.87 -3.04 17.23
N ASP A 147 -25.72 -4.26 17.73
CA ASP A 147 -25.38 -4.53 19.13
C ASP A 147 -24.11 -5.39 19.16
N TRP A 148 -22.98 -4.75 19.43
CA TRP A 148 -21.68 -5.41 19.44
C TRP A 148 -20.92 -5.13 20.73
N SER A 149 -20.50 -6.18 21.39
CA SER A 149 -19.55 -6.15 22.51
C SER A 149 -18.36 -7.04 22.19
N TYR A 150 -17.22 -6.75 22.78
CA TYR A 150 -16.01 -7.54 22.59
C TYR A 150 -15.20 -7.62 23.89
N GLU A 151 -14.75 -8.81 24.24
CA GLU A 151 -13.82 -9.08 25.34
C GLU A 151 -12.63 -9.87 24.77
N GLY A 152 -11.50 -9.19 24.57
CA GLY A 152 -10.26 -9.74 24.06
C GLY A 152 -9.11 -9.56 25.02
N GLU A 153 -7.92 -9.95 24.61
CA GLU A 153 -6.70 -9.79 25.41
C GLU A 153 -6.26 -8.33 25.52
N PHE A 154 -6.38 -7.56 24.44
CA PHE A 154 -5.89 -6.18 24.35
C PHE A 154 -7.01 -5.15 24.27
N PHE A 155 -8.18 -5.55 23.82
CA PHE A 155 -9.32 -4.64 23.66
C PHE A 155 -10.57 -5.20 24.33
N ASN A 156 -11.25 -4.33 25.08
CA ASN A 156 -12.54 -4.62 25.68
C ASN A 156 -13.52 -3.52 25.28
N PHE A 157 -14.69 -3.91 24.80
CA PHE A 157 -15.68 -2.99 24.29
C PHE A 157 -17.08 -3.40 24.74
N PRO A 158 -17.81 -2.57 25.51
CA PRO A 158 -19.17 -2.87 25.94
C PRO A 158 -20.13 -2.76 24.76
N ALA A 159 -21.28 -3.43 24.86
CA ALA A 159 -22.29 -3.44 23.82
C ALA A 159 -22.69 -2.02 23.37
N ARG A 160 -22.49 -1.72 22.09
CA ARG A 160 -22.80 -0.44 21.44
C ARG A 160 -23.13 -0.64 19.97
N ASN A 161 -23.96 0.24 19.44
CA ASN A 161 -24.10 0.43 18.00
C ASN A 161 -23.06 1.46 17.52
N VAL A 162 -22.01 0.99 16.88
CA VAL A 162 -20.98 1.88 16.33
C VAL A 162 -21.49 2.48 15.02
N LEU A 163 -21.55 3.80 14.93
CA LEU A 163 -22.11 4.55 13.81
C LEU A 163 -21.08 5.58 13.26
N PRO A 164 -21.13 5.91 11.97
CA PRO A 164 -22.09 5.40 10.96
C PRO A 164 -21.75 3.98 10.47
N LYS A 165 -22.63 3.39 9.65
CA LYS A 165 -22.34 2.17 8.91
C LYS A 165 -21.90 2.52 7.48
N PRO A 166 -20.97 1.76 6.86
CA PRO A 166 -20.50 2.04 5.50
C PRO A 166 -21.61 1.83 4.45
N VAL A 167 -21.43 2.44 3.26
CA VAL A 167 -22.26 2.18 2.07
C VAL A 167 -22.05 0.78 1.57
N GLN A 168 -20.80 0.35 1.46
CA GLN A 168 -20.41 -1.00 1.02
C GLN A 168 -20.84 -2.04 2.07
N LYS A 169 -21.51 -3.10 1.64
CA LYS A 169 -22.07 -4.13 2.52
C LYS A 169 -21.40 -5.49 2.28
N PRO A 170 -21.10 -6.23 3.35
CA PRO A 170 -21.27 -5.87 4.76
C PRO A 170 -20.23 -4.84 5.24
N HIS A 171 -19.16 -4.63 4.52
CA HIS A 171 -18.06 -3.73 4.80
C HIS A 171 -17.27 -3.40 3.51
N PRO A 172 -16.39 -2.39 3.47
CA PRO A 172 -15.43 -2.18 2.38
C PRO A 172 -14.52 -3.41 2.18
N PRO A 173 -13.99 -3.66 0.97
CA PRO A 173 -13.01 -4.74 0.75
C PRO A 173 -11.84 -4.64 1.73
N LEU A 174 -11.48 -5.77 2.34
CA LEU A 174 -10.49 -5.88 3.40
C LEU A 174 -9.14 -6.31 2.85
N TRP A 175 -8.08 -5.64 3.29
CA TRP A 175 -6.70 -5.92 2.89
C TRP A 175 -5.77 -5.97 4.11
N VAL A 176 -4.63 -6.65 3.96
CA VAL A 176 -3.58 -6.68 4.97
C VAL A 176 -2.20 -6.45 4.36
N ALA A 177 -1.34 -5.73 5.08
CA ALA A 177 0.04 -5.50 4.66
C ALA A 177 0.87 -6.78 4.75
N CYS A 178 1.61 -7.08 3.68
CA CYS A 178 2.46 -8.25 3.56
C CYS A 178 3.89 -7.83 3.21
N SER A 179 4.81 -7.97 4.16
CA SER A 179 6.23 -7.64 3.98
C SER A 179 7.12 -8.88 3.78
N GLN A 180 6.57 -10.08 3.85
CA GLN A 180 7.24 -11.36 3.73
C GLN A 180 6.34 -12.36 2.99
N LEU A 181 6.94 -13.38 2.35
CA LEU A 181 6.17 -14.43 1.69
C LEU A 181 5.23 -15.16 2.67
N GLU A 182 5.66 -15.34 3.91
CA GLU A 182 4.84 -15.95 4.97
C GLU A 182 3.60 -15.12 5.31
N THR A 183 3.73 -13.80 5.41
CA THR A 183 2.57 -12.93 5.61
C THR A 183 1.63 -12.91 4.40
N MET A 184 2.16 -13.11 3.19
CA MET A 184 1.36 -13.28 1.98
C MET A 184 0.51 -14.56 2.03
N ARG A 185 1.11 -15.69 2.49
CA ARG A 185 0.38 -16.94 2.75
C ARG A 185 -0.71 -16.74 3.81
N SER A 186 -0.35 -16.09 4.92
CA SER A 186 -1.32 -15.78 5.98
C SER A 186 -2.50 -14.96 5.46
N ALA A 187 -2.25 -13.94 4.62
CA ALA A 187 -3.31 -13.14 4.00
C ALA A 187 -4.27 -14.01 3.17
N GLY A 188 -3.74 -14.93 2.36
CA GLY A 188 -4.53 -15.91 1.61
C GLY A 188 -5.36 -16.78 2.54
N GLY A 189 -4.74 -17.39 3.54
CA GLY A 189 -5.43 -18.24 4.52
C GLY A 189 -6.49 -17.50 5.34
N TRP A 190 -6.32 -16.20 5.61
CA TRP A 190 -7.37 -15.39 6.24
C TRP A 190 -8.47 -14.95 5.26
N GLY A 191 -8.27 -15.10 3.96
CA GLY A 191 -9.22 -14.62 2.95
C GLY A 191 -9.24 -13.10 2.80
N LEU A 192 -8.16 -12.43 3.17
CA LEU A 192 -7.96 -10.98 3.03
C LEU A 192 -7.20 -10.68 1.74
N GLY A 193 -7.47 -9.53 1.14
CA GLY A 193 -6.61 -9.01 0.07
C GLY A 193 -5.19 -8.76 0.60
N ALA A 194 -4.18 -9.05 -0.22
CA ALA A 194 -2.79 -8.92 0.17
C ALA A 194 -2.14 -7.69 -0.47
N LEU A 195 -1.57 -6.79 0.34
CA LEU A 195 -0.78 -5.65 -0.10
C LEU A 195 0.71 -5.97 0.12
N GLY A 196 1.43 -6.26 -0.96
CA GLY A 196 2.85 -6.63 -0.95
C GLY A 196 3.77 -5.41 -0.96
N PHE A 197 4.48 -5.18 0.14
CA PHE A 197 5.43 -4.07 0.32
C PHE A 197 6.90 -4.51 0.24
N GLN A 198 7.19 -5.66 -0.37
CA GLN A 198 8.57 -6.14 -0.53
C GLN A 198 9.28 -5.59 -1.77
N PHE A 199 8.58 -4.83 -2.62
CA PHE A 199 9.15 -4.36 -3.88
C PHE A 199 9.74 -5.52 -4.71
N VAL A 200 8.99 -6.61 -4.74
CA VAL A 200 9.35 -7.86 -5.43
C VAL A 200 9.61 -7.57 -6.90
N SER A 201 10.63 -8.18 -7.47
CA SER A 201 10.85 -8.10 -8.90
C SER A 201 9.70 -8.75 -9.67
N ALA A 202 9.49 -8.32 -10.89
CA ALA A 202 8.46 -8.91 -11.75
C ALA A 202 8.65 -10.42 -11.95
N GLU A 203 9.89 -10.89 -11.94
CA GLU A 203 10.26 -12.30 -12.05
C GLU A 203 9.83 -13.13 -10.84
N ALA A 204 9.89 -12.53 -9.65
CA ALA A 204 9.50 -13.20 -8.41
C ALA A 204 7.98 -13.15 -8.15
N ALA A 205 7.22 -12.36 -8.89
CA ALA A 205 5.79 -12.15 -8.66
C ALA A 205 4.98 -13.46 -8.73
N HIS A 206 5.31 -14.38 -9.63
CA HIS A 206 4.64 -15.69 -9.73
C HIS A 206 4.60 -16.47 -8.43
N LYS A 207 5.75 -16.54 -7.72
CA LYS A 207 5.86 -17.23 -6.44
C LYS A 207 4.91 -16.64 -5.39
N TRP A 208 4.78 -15.33 -5.37
CA TRP A 208 3.92 -14.62 -4.42
C TRP A 208 2.44 -14.80 -4.74
N VAL A 209 2.08 -14.72 -6.02
CA VAL A 209 0.71 -14.97 -6.49
C VAL A 209 0.30 -16.41 -6.20
N ALA A 210 1.17 -17.39 -6.51
CA ALA A 210 0.91 -18.80 -6.23
C ALA A 210 0.76 -19.07 -4.72
N ALA A 211 1.67 -18.53 -3.89
CA ALA A 211 1.61 -18.68 -2.44
C ALA A 211 0.30 -18.13 -1.85
N TYR A 212 -0.13 -16.96 -2.30
CA TYR A 212 -1.37 -16.33 -1.85
C TYR A 212 -2.61 -17.15 -2.22
N TYR A 213 -2.78 -17.47 -3.52
CA TYR A 213 -3.99 -18.13 -4.00
C TYR A 213 -4.07 -19.59 -3.56
N ASN A 214 -2.95 -20.31 -3.42
CA ASN A 214 -2.94 -21.67 -2.87
C ASN A 214 -3.46 -21.71 -1.43
N GLU A 215 -3.05 -20.76 -0.58
CA GLU A 215 -3.56 -20.68 0.79
C GLU A 215 -5.04 -20.26 0.79
N PHE A 216 -5.41 -19.29 -0.06
CA PHE A 216 -6.80 -18.84 -0.16
C PHE A 216 -7.77 -19.97 -0.55
N THR A 217 -7.36 -20.83 -1.47
CA THR A 217 -8.24 -21.92 -1.98
C THR A 217 -8.23 -23.16 -1.12
N ASN A 218 -7.12 -23.47 -0.43
CA ASN A 218 -6.94 -24.75 0.26
C ASN A 218 -7.01 -24.65 1.78
N ASN A 219 -6.65 -23.51 2.37
CA ASN A 219 -6.42 -23.36 3.81
C ASN A 219 -7.18 -22.16 4.43
N LEU A 220 -8.34 -21.81 3.89
CA LEU A 220 -9.10 -20.66 4.35
C LEU A 220 -9.52 -20.79 5.82
N SER A 221 -9.02 -19.87 6.66
CA SER A 221 -9.29 -19.81 8.10
C SER A 221 -9.41 -18.35 8.55
N LYS A 222 -10.59 -17.77 8.39
CA LYS A 222 -10.86 -16.36 8.70
C LYS A 222 -10.71 -16.05 10.19
N LEU A 223 -10.20 -14.85 10.51
CA LEU A 223 -10.05 -14.38 11.89
C LEU A 223 -11.40 -14.15 12.60
N CYS A 224 -12.42 -13.74 11.87
CA CYS A 224 -13.81 -13.63 12.29
C CYS A 224 -14.73 -13.74 11.07
N ASP A 225 -16.03 -13.52 11.24
CA ASP A 225 -16.98 -13.60 10.13
C ASP A 225 -16.96 -12.30 9.32
N TYR A 226 -16.38 -12.32 8.12
CA TYR A 226 -16.34 -11.24 7.13
C TYR A 226 -16.37 -11.81 5.71
N GLN A 227 -16.69 -10.96 4.73
CA GLN A 227 -16.62 -11.31 3.33
C GLN A 227 -15.15 -11.33 2.87
N THR A 228 -14.73 -12.41 2.20
CA THR A 228 -13.37 -12.54 1.69
C THR A 228 -13.10 -11.59 0.53
N ASN A 229 -11.82 -11.25 0.34
CA ASN A 229 -11.33 -10.40 -0.75
C ASN A 229 -10.15 -11.08 -1.47
N PRO A 230 -10.40 -11.93 -2.48
CA PRO A 230 -9.35 -12.65 -3.20
C PRO A 230 -8.60 -11.75 -4.17
N ASN A 231 -7.77 -10.87 -3.66
CA ASN A 231 -6.95 -9.96 -4.47
C ASN A 231 -5.53 -9.85 -3.92
N ILE A 232 -4.55 -9.78 -4.82
CA ILE A 232 -3.15 -9.54 -4.49
C ILE A 232 -2.64 -8.31 -5.25
N ALA A 233 -1.97 -7.41 -4.52
CA ALA A 233 -1.35 -6.22 -5.06
C ALA A 233 0.11 -6.14 -4.65
N MET A 234 0.98 -5.61 -5.50
CA MET A 234 2.40 -5.40 -5.20
C MET A 234 2.83 -3.98 -5.53
N VAL A 235 3.64 -3.40 -4.64
CA VAL A 235 4.21 -2.06 -4.83
C VAL A 235 5.49 -2.14 -5.65
N THR A 236 5.62 -1.25 -6.61
CA THR A 236 6.82 -1.07 -7.45
C THR A 236 7.05 0.42 -7.72
N PRO A 237 8.32 0.89 -7.84
CA PRO A 237 8.55 2.27 -8.23
C PRO A 237 8.13 2.52 -9.69
N LEU A 238 7.63 3.72 -9.96
CA LEU A 238 7.37 4.21 -11.31
C LEU A 238 8.09 5.54 -11.53
N MET A 239 8.76 5.64 -12.66
CA MET A 239 9.11 6.90 -13.31
C MET A 239 9.16 6.64 -14.81
N CYS A 240 8.12 7.01 -15.53
CA CYS A 240 8.03 6.89 -16.98
C CYS A 240 8.40 8.22 -17.62
N ALA A 241 9.40 8.22 -18.51
CA ALA A 241 9.89 9.40 -19.21
C ALA A 241 10.15 9.06 -20.69
N PRO A 242 10.39 10.05 -21.59
CA PRO A 242 10.63 9.78 -23.00
C PRO A 242 11.81 8.86 -23.30
N SER A 243 12.82 8.79 -22.43
CA SER A 243 13.94 7.85 -22.51
C SER A 243 14.27 7.23 -21.17
N ASP A 244 15.01 6.11 -21.17
CA ASP A 244 15.47 5.43 -19.95
C ASP A 244 16.42 6.32 -19.16
N GLU A 245 17.30 7.06 -19.80
CA GLU A 245 18.24 7.97 -19.15
C GLU A 245 17.51 9.10 -18.40
N GLU A 246 16.49 9.68 -19.03
CA GLU A 246 15.67 10.73 -18.42
C GLU A 246 14.88 10.20 -17.22
N ALA A 247 14.28 9.01 -17.36
CA ALA A 247 13.55 8.37 -16.27
C ALA A 247 14.44 8.08 -15.06
N ILE A 248 15.64 7.54 -15.28
CA ILE A 248 16.62 7.26 -14.24
C ILE A 248 17.06 8.55 -13.53
N ALA A 249 17.31 9.63 -14.28
CA ALA A 249 17.69 10.92 -13.72
C ALA A 249 16.61 11.54 -12.82
N LYS A 250 15.32 11.31 -13.14
CA LYS A 250 14.17 11.82 -12.40
C LYS A 250 13.76 10.94 -11.20
N ALA A 251 14.20 9.68 -11.15
CA ALA A 251 13.80 8.70 -10.17
C ALA A 251 14.70 8.59 -8.93
N ASP A 252 15.58 9.57 -8.67
CA ASP A 252 16.56 9.49 -7.56
C ASP A 252 15.89 9.33 -6.18
N GLY A 253 14.66 9.84 -6.03
CA GLY A 253 13.88 9.68 -4.82
C GLY A 253 13.58 8.22 -4.45
N TRP A 254 13.50 7.31 -5.43
CA TRP A 254 13.36 5.88 -5.16
C TRP A 254 14.55 5.31 -4.36
N THR A 255 15.77 5.74 -4.70
CA THR A 255 16.95 5.30 -3.98
C THR A 255 16.97 5.83 -2.55
N PHE A 256 16.53 7.08 -2.35
CA PHE A 256 16.35 7.64 -1.00
C PHE A 256 15.25 6.87 -0.22
N PHE A 257 14.16 6.55 -0.85
CA PHE A 257 13.08 5.76 -0.22
C PHE A 257 13.61 4.42 0.33
N GLN A 258 14.37 3.67 -0.48
CA GLN A 258 14.98 2.40 -0.06
C GLN A 258 15.99 2.59 1.08
N PHE A 259 16.79 3.66 1.01
CA PHE A 259 17.74 4.00 2.05
C PHE A 259 17.03 4.30 3.37
N ALA A 260 16.00 5.14 3.35
CA ALA A 260 15.20 5.51 4.51
C ALA A 260 14.50 4.31 5.14
N LEU A 261 13.87 3.47 4.33
CA LEU A 261 13.22 2.23 4.79
C LEU A 261 14.20 1.32 5.54
N ARG A 262 15.38 1.10 4.97
CA ARG A 262 16.43 0.30 5.61
C ARG A 262 16.95 0.97 6.87
N TYR A 263 17.11 2.28 6.88
CA TYR A 263 17.60 3.06 8.03
C TYR A 263 16.66 2.88 9.23
N TYR A 264 15.36 3.16 9.07
CA TYR A 264 14.37 2.99 10.13
C TYR A 264 14.17 1.51 10.55
N GLY A 265 14.38 0.58 9.64
CA GLY A 265 14.35 -0.87 9.94
C GLY A 265 15.52 -1.33 10.82
N THR A 266 16.65 -0.62 10.80
CA THR A 266 17.87 -0.98 11.55
C THR A 266 18.14 -0.11 12.77
N HIS A 267 17.43 1.03 12.90
CA HIS A 267 17.58 1.98 14.02
C HIS A 267 16.24 2.10 14.77
N PRO A 268 15.99 1.20 15.76
CA PRO A 268 14.66 1.07 16.35
C PRO A 268 14.20 2.24 17.21
N LEU A 269 15.13 3.09 17.68
CA LEU A 269 14.84 4.29 18.47
C LEU A 269 15.74 5.43 18.02
N ILE A 270 15.16 6.39 17.33
CA ILE A 270 15.86 7.59 16.85
C ILE A 270 15.35 8.78 17.65
N PRO A 271 16.23 9.49 18.41
CA PRO A 271 15.79 10.69 19.11
C PRO A 271 15.31 11.78 18.14
N PRO A 272 14.25 12.49 18.45
CA PRO A 272 13.70 13.54 17.59
C PRO A 272 14.75 14.57 17.20
N GLY A 273 14.83 14.91 15.91
CA GLY A 273 15.75 15.90 15.36
C GLY A 273 17.23 15.54 15.43
N SER A 274 17.59 14.30 15.85
CA SER A 274 18.98 13.87 16.00
C SER A 274 19.68 13.51 14.70
N VAL A 275 18.92 13.29 13.62
CA VAL A 275 19.41 12.84 12.33
C VAL A 275 18.90 13.76 11.23
N ASN A 276 19.76 14.09 10.27
CA ASN A 276 19.37 14.57 8.96
C ASN A 276 19.59 13.42 7.98
N LEU A 277 18.51 12.67 7.72
CA LEU A 277 18.59 11.45 6.93
C LEU A 277 18.97 11.71 5.47
N TRP A 278 18.62 12.88 4.94
CA TRP A 278 19.06 13.28 3.60
C TRP A 278 20.57 13.44 3.52
N ASN A 279 21.22 14.06 4.53
CA ASN A 279 22.66 14.19 4.55
C ASN A 279 23.37 12.81 4.66
N GLU A 280 22.82 11.90 5.48
CA GLU A 280 23.31 10.52 5.57
C GLU A 280 23.19 9.78 4.21
N TYR A 281 22.08 9.99 3.51
CA TYR A 281 21.87 9.46 2.18
C TYR A 281 22.86 10.03 1.16
N GLU A 282 23.12 11.35 1.16
CA GLU A 282 24.10 11.96 0.25
C GLU A 282 25.51 11.41 0.50
N ALA A 283 25.90 11.26 1.77
CA ALA A 283 27.17 10.65 2.13
C ALA A 283 27.27 9.19 1.66
N TRP A 284 26.21 8.40 1.84
CA TRP A 284 26.14 7.03 1.33
C TRP A 284 26.19 6.99 -0.20
N ARG A 285 25.46 7.87 -0.90
CA ARG A 285 25.48 8.00 -2.37
C ARG A 285 26.87 8.32 -2.92
N ALA A 286 27.66 9.10 -2.20
CA ALA A 286 29.03 9.41 -2.59
C ALA A 286 30.00 8.24 -2.42
N SER A 287 29.62 7.19 -1.66
CA SER A 287 30.39 5.97 -1.49
C SER A 287 30.24 5.00 -2.67
N SER A 288 31.13 4.01 -2.77
CA SER A 288 31.07 2.98 -3.81
C SER A 288 29.78 2.17 -3.81
N ASP A 289 29.16 2.01 -2.63
CA ASP A 289 27.95 1.24 -2.46
C ASP A 289 26.69 1.99 -2.93
N GLY A 290 26.73 3.33 -2.91
CA GLY A 290 25.63 4.22 -3.27
C GLY A 290 25.52 4.59 -4.75
N GLN A 291 26.50 4.22 -5.57
CA GLN A 291 26.60 4.69 -6.98
C GLN A 291 25.73 3.95 -7.99
N LYS A 292 24.90 3.01 -7.56
CA LYS A 292 24.01 2.27 -8.46
C LYS A 292 22.81 3.14 -8.87
N PRO A 293 22.54 3.29 -10.17
CA PRO A 293 21.38 4.05 -10.64
C PRO A 293 20.06 3.35 -10.26
N ALA A 294 18.99 4.11 -10.17
CA ALA A 294 17.64 3.61 -9.93
C ALA A 294 17.09 2.95 -11.21
N THR A 295 17.39 1.66 -11.41
CA THR A 295 16.99 0.90 -12.62
C THR A 295 15.95 -0.20 -12.34
N THR A 296 15.44 -0.29 -11.11
CA THR A 296 14.46 -1.32 -10.72
C THR A 296 13.01 -0.87 -10.92
N GLY A 297 12.09 -1.81 -10.95
CA GLY A 297 10.66 -1.54 -11.12
C GLY A 297 10.32 -0.96 -12.49
N LEU A 298 9.40 -0.03 -12.55
CA LEU A 298 8.89 0.62 -13.77
C LEU A 298 9.57 2.00 -13.98
N ILE A 299 10.91 2.05 -13.90
CA ILE A 299 11.70 3.25 -14.17
C ILE A 299 12.31 3.12 -15.57
N GLY A 300 11.84 3.89 -16.54
CA GLY A 300 12.30 3.83 -17.93
C GLY A 300 11.37 4.51 -18.94
N SER A 301 11.67 4.33 -20.20
CA SER A 301 10.82 4.72 -21.32
C SER A 301 9.50 3.93 -21.33
N PRO A 302 8.49 4.35 -22.09
CA PRO A 302 7.26 3.57 -22.24
C PRO A 302 7.51 2.12 -22.69
N GLU A 303 8.46 1.89 -23.59
CA GLU A 303 8.85 0.54 -24.05
C GLU A 303 9.42 -0.29 -22.90
N THR A 304 10.33 0.28 -22.13
CA THR A 304 10.94 -0.38 -20.94
C THR A 304 9.88 -0.67 -19.89
N CYS A 305 9.02 0.29 -19.59
CA CYS A 305 7.91 0.12 -18.64
C CYS A 305 6.94 -0.97 -19.09
N ALA A 306 6.53 -0.97 -20.37
CA ALA A 306 5.64 -1.98 -20.93
C ALA A 306 6.27 -3.39 -20.89
N ALA A 307 7.55 -3.51 -21.26
CA ALA A 307 8.26 -4.80 -21.21
C ALA A 307 8.31 -5.38 -19.78
N ARG A 308 8.55 -4.53 -18.77
CA ARG A 308 8.55 -4.95 -17.36
C ARG A 308 7.14 -5.23 -16.84
N MET A 309 6.14 -4.44 -17.25
CA MET A 309 4.74 -4.71 -16.92
C MET A 309 4.24 -6.04 -17.46
N ARG A 310 4.67 -6.46 -18.68
CA ARG A 310 4.32 -7.79 -19.22
C ARG A 310 4.80 -8.92 -18.32
N ARG A 311 5.94 -8.76 -17.65
CA ARG A 311 6.43 -9.74 -16.65
C ARG A 311 5.56 -9.77 -15.41
N PHE A 312 5.13 -8.61 -14.89
CA PHE A 312 4.14 -8.58 -13.80
C PHE A 312 2.81 -9.20 -14.24
N ALA A 313 2.30 -8.84 -15.40
CA ALA A 313 1.04 -9.36 -15.94
C ALA A 313 1.08 -10.87 -16.18
N SER A 314 2.24 -11.45 -16.56
CA SER A 314 2.41 -12.89 -16.73
C SER A 314 2.29 -13.69 -15.43
N SER A 315 2.41 -13.04 -14.26
CA SER A 315 2.16 -13.68 -12.98
C SER A 315 0.68 -13.74 -12.59
N ASP A 316 -0.19 -13.13 -13.39
CA ASP A 316 -1.62 -12.96 -13.10
C ASP A 316 -1.89 -12.18 -11.80
N ILE A 317 -1.02 -11.22 -11.47
CA ILE A 317 -1.25 -10.30 -10.36
C ILE A 317 -2.49 -9.44 -10.59
N ASP A 318 -3.28 -9.19 -9.55
CA ASP A 318 -4.51 -8.40 -9.68
C ASP A 318 -4.26 -6.91 -9.82
N GLN A 319 -3.28 -6.38 -9.05
CA GLN A 319 -2.96 -4.95 -9.05
C GLN A 319 -1.46 -4.71 -8.91
N VAL A 320 -0.94 -3.75 -9.67
CA VAL A 320 0.37 -3.15 -9.46
C VAL A 320 0.18 -1.75 -8.88
N ILE A 321 0.81 -1.50 -7.74
CA ILE A 321 0.74 -0.22 -7.03
C ILE A 321 2.03 0.54 -7.27
N LEU A 322 1.92 1.78 -7.72
CA LEU A 322 2.98 2.58 -8.29
C LEU A 322 3.45 3.64 -7.29
N LEU A 323 4.71 3.60 -6.89
CA LEU A 323 5.34 4.59 -6.04
C LEU A 323 6.11 5.61 -6.88
N LEU A 324 5.65 6.86 -6.90
CA LEU A 324 6.28 7.98 -7.58
C LEU A 324 6.74 9.07 -6.61
N GLN A 325 5.90 9.38 -5.59
CA GLN A 325 6.21 10.36 -4.58
C GLN A 325 7.21 9.75 -3.58
N ALA A 326 8.49 9.98 -3.82
CA ALA A 326 9.59 9.46 -3.03
C ALA A 326 10.76 10.47 -3.05
N GLY A 327 11.42 10.65 -1.91
CA GLY A 327 12.56 11.54 -1.77
C GLY A 327 12.26 12.94 -2.29
N ARG A 328 13.12 13.42 -3.20
CA ARG A 328 12.98 14.71 -3.87
C ARG A 328 12.50 14.59 -5.32
N ASN A 329 11.78 13.54 -5.68
CA ASN A 329 11.13 13.47 -6.98
C ASN A 329 10.19 14.66 -7.13
N ARG A 330 10.33 15.38 -8.24
CA ARG A 330 9.63 16.64 -8.46
C ARG A 330 8.17 16.39 -8.85
N HIS A 331 7.27 17.24 -8.36
CA HIS A 331 5.85 17.18 -8.68
C HIS A 331 5.58 17.15 -10.20
N GLU A 332 6.25 18.02 -10.97
CA GLU A 332 6.06 18.10 -12.41
C GLU A 332 6.51 16.81 -13.13
N ASP A 333 7.57 16.17 -12.65
CA ASP A 333 8.07 14.91 -13.20
C ASP A 333 7.12 13.74 -12.87
N ILE A 334 6.52 13.75 -11.69
CA ILE A 334 5.48 12.79 -11.28
C ILE A 334 4.24 12.94 -12.17
N MET A 335 3.74 14.17 -12.36
CA MET A 335 2.58 14.45 -13.21
C MET A 335 2.81 13.99 -14.65
N ALA A 336 3.96 14.37 -15.24
CA ALA A 336 4.33 13.94 -16.59
C ALA A 336 4.47 12.41 -16.73
N SER A 337 5.02 11.75 -15.69
CA SER A 337 5.14 10.30 -15.65
C SER A 337 3.78 9.60 -15.59
N LEU A 338 2.84 10.12 -14.80
CA LEU A 338 1.47 9.59 -14.73
C LEU A 338 0.76 9.69 -16.08
N GLU A 339 0.84 10.86 -16.76
CA GLU A 339 0.24 11.06 -18.08
C GLU A 339 0.85 10.14 -19.14
N LEU A 340 2.18 10.05 -19.18
CA LEU A 340 2.88 9.24 -20.18
C LEU A 340 2.58 7.75 -20.00
N PHE A 341 2.64 7.25 -18.76
CA PHE A 341 2.35 5.86 -18.45
C PHE A 341 0.89 5.50 -18.74
N ALA A 342 -0.05 6.38 -18.39
CA ALA A 342 -1.48 6.17 -18.66
C ALA A 342 -1.79 6.13 -20.15
N ARG A 343 -1.12 6.93 -20.96
CA ARG A 343 -1.34 7.01 -22.40
C ARG A 343 -0.69 5.85 -23.17
N GLU A 344 0.56 5.52 -22.84
CA GLU A 344 1.40 4.63 -23.65
C GLU A 344 1.46 3.19 -23.12
N VAL A 345 1.26 2.97 -21.81
CA VAL A 345 1.47 1.65 -21.18
C VAL A 345 0.17 1.04 -20.68
N MET A 346 -0.62 1.75 -19.88
CA MET A 346 -1.82 1.20 -19.24
C MET A 346 -2.83 0.54 -20.19
N PRO A 347 -3.09 1.05 -21.42
CA PRO A 347 -4.14 0.50 -22.29
C PRO A 347 -3.94 -0.98 -22.64
N GLU A 348 -2.68 -1.42 -22.86
CA GLU A 348 -2.34 -2.82 -23.13
C GLU A 348 -2.86 -3.75 -22.03
N PHE A 349 -2.61 -3.40 -20.79
CA PHE A 349 -2.92 -4.26 -19.63
C PHE A 349 -4.37 -4.16 -19.16
N LYS A 350 -5.03 -3.02 -19.39
CA LYS A 350 -6.46 -2.88 -19.14
C LYS A 350 -7.31 -3.65 -20.15
N ALA A 351 -6.86 -3.77 -21.39
CA ALA A 351 -7.54 -4.57 -22.41
C ALA A 351 -7.58 -6.08 -22.07
N ASP A 352 -6.64 -6.58 -21.26
CA ASP A 352 -6.54 -7.99 -20.86
C ASP A 352 -7.39 -8.35 -19.61
N GLU A 353 -8.16 -7.42 -19.06
CA GLU A 353 -8.89 -7.61 -17.80
C GLU A 353 -9.86 -8.80 -17.86
N ALA A 354 -10.56 -9.02 -18.98
CA ALA A 354 -11.51 -10.13 -19.13
C ALA A 354 -10.82 -11.50 -19.03
N ARG A 355 -9.63 -11.65 -19.63
CA ARG A 355 -8.81 -12.88 -19.53
C ARG A 355 -8.39 -13.10 -18.07
N HIS A 356 -7.92 -12.05 -17.40
CA HIS A 356 -7.47 -12.12 -16.01
C HIS A 356 -8.61 -12.54 -15.08
N GLN A 357 -9.81 -11.97 -15.23
CA GLN A 357 -10.98 -12.34 -14.42
C GLN A 357 -11.40 -13.81 -14.64
N GLU A 358 -11.33 -14.31 -15.88
CA GLU A 358 -11.61 -15.73 -16.16
C GLU A 358 -10.55 -16.65 -15.56
N TRP A 359 -9.26 -16.29 -15.63
CA TRP A 359 -8.19 -17.02 -14.95
C TRP A 359 -8.46 -17.10 -13.44
N LYS A 360 -8.74 -15.95 -12.82
CA LYS A 360 -9.02 -15.86 -11.38
C LYS A 360 -10.23 -16.70 -10.97
N ARG A 361 -11.31 -16.66 -11.75
CA ARG A 361 -12.47 -17.52 -11.52
C ARG A 361 -12.08 -18.99 -11.49
N LYS A 362 -11.25 -19.44 -12.44
CA LYS A 362 -10.78 -20.83 -12.51
C LYS A 362 -9.90 -21.22 -11.33
N VAL A 363 -8.99 -20.34 -10.91
CA VAL A 363 -8.16 -20.57 -9.72
C VAL A 363 -9.04 -20.71 -8.47
N LEU A 364 -9.97 -19.79 -8.27
CA LEU A 364 -10.88 -19.83 -7.11
C LEU A 364 -11.83 -21.03 -7.11
N ALA A 365 -12.15 -21.57 -8.30
CA ALA A 365 -12.95 -22.80 -8.45
C ALA A 365 -12.09 -24.09 -8.31
N GLY A 366 -10.77 -23.98 -8.16
CA GLY A 366 -9.86 -25.13 -8.12
C GLY A 366 -9.63 -25.80 -9.49
N GLU A 367 -10.05 -25.15 -10.58
CA GLU A 367 -9.85 -25.64 -11.95
C GLU A 367 -8.39 -25.46 -12.42
N ILE A 368 -7.68 -24.50 -11.80
CA ILE A 368 -6.24 -24.25 -12.03
C ILE A 368 -5.54 -24.36 -10.67
N VAL A 369 -4.51 -25.22 -10.61
CA VAL A 369 -3.61 -25.35 -9.46
C VAL A 369 -2.32 -24.60 -9.78
N LEU A 370 -1.97 -23.64 -8.95
CA LEU A 370 -0.77 -22.84 -9.11
C LEU A 370 0.45 -23.57 -8.52
N GLN A 371 1.54 -23.63 -9.27
CA GLN A 371 2.80 -24.21 -8.78
C GLN A 371 3.67 -23.08 -8.21
N GLU A 372 4.17 -23.28 -7.01
CA GLU A 372 5.25 -22.46 -6.49
C GLU A 372 6.55 -23.00 -7.08
N GLU A 373 7.07 -22.33 -8.13
CA GLU A 373 8.35 -22.72 -8.69
C GLU A 373 9.42 -22.67 -7.60
N SER A 374 10.13 -23.80 -7.44
CA SER A 374 11.36 -23.83 -6.62
C SER A 374 12.36 -22.88 -7.26
N GLU A 375 12.97 -21.99 -6.48
CA GLU A 375 14.12 -21.21 -6.94
C GLU A 375 15.09 -22.16 -7.62
N ALA A 376 15.29 -21.95 -8.95
CA ALA A 376 16.42 -22.57 -9.60
C ALA A 376 17.68 -22.00 -8.94
N VAL A 377 18.41 -22.87 -8.26
CA VAL A 377 19.66 -22.63 -7.53
C VAL A 377 20.73 -22.04 -8.45
#